data_e9f6f19aed0120b7669c348a34aac57f
#
_entry.id   e9f6f19aed0120b7669c348a34aac57f
#
_cell.length_a   1.000
_cell.length_b   1.000
_cell.length_c   1.000
_cell.angle_alpha   90.00
_cell.angle_beta   90.00
_cell.angle_gamma   90.00
#
_symmetry.space_group_name_H-M   'P 1'
#
loop_
_entity.id
_entity.type
_entity.pdbx_description
1 polymer ?
#
loop_
_entity_poly.entity_id
_entity_poly.type
_entity_poly.pdbx_seq_one_letter_code
_entity_poly.pdbx_strand_id
1 'polypeptide(L)'
;MVATNCYLIINKENKEALLVDPADNALRISNVIEENGCTLKAILLTHGHFDHIMALNDLKKRYNVPVYAHEEEEDVLKQSSLNLSGSIGQIYTAQADVYVKDGEHLKLAGLDVIVLYTPGHTKGGACYYFPEEKVLMSGDTLFHCSIGRTDFPTGSMSQLVRSVKEQLFVLPDDVQVYPGHDSVTSIGYEKQYNPFF
;
A
#
# COMPACT_ATOMS: atom_id res chain seq x y z
N MET A 1 18.22 8.04 0.85
CA MET A 1 17.17 7.11 1.29
C MET A 1 15.85 7.75 0.94
N VAL A 2 14.93 6.99 0.37
CA VAL A 2 13.55 7.44 0.11
C VAL A 2 12.80 7.33 1.43
N ALA A 3 12.01 8.33 1.78
CA ALA A 3 11.17 8.28 2.98
C ALA A 3 9.79 7.73 2.58
N THR A 4 9.47 6.55 3.06
CA THR A 4 8.21 5.87 2.77
C THR A 4 7.34 5.83 4.02
N ASN A 5 6.07 6.13 3.87
CA ASN A 5 5.07 6.04 4.94
C ASN A 5 4.69 4.57 5.15
N CYS A 6 4.83 4.10 6.37
CA CYS A 6 4.35 2.80 6.83
C CYS A 6 3.20 3.03 7.81
N TYR A 7 2.03 2.41 7.57
CA TYR A 7 0.84 2.68 8.38
C TYR A 7 0.43 1.48 9.21
N LEU A 8 0.20 1.73 10.50
CA LEU A 8 -0.41 0.78 11.42
C LEU A 8 -1.87 1.20 11.68
N ILE A 9 -2.81 0.43 11.16
CA ILE A 9 -4.25 0.66 11.32
C ILE A 9 -4.73 -0.19 12.48
N ILE A 10 -5.24 0.45 13.54
CA ILE A 10 -5.67 -0.24 14.75
C ILE A 10 -7.18 -0.11 14.90
N ASN A 11 -7.88 -1.23 14.93
CA ASN A 11 -9.27 -1.27 15.34
C ASN A 11 -9.33 -1.05 16.86
N LYS A 12 -9.96 0.07 17.28
CA LYS A 12 -10.00 0.48 18.68
C LYS A 12 -10.87 -0.42 19.56
N GLU A 13 -11.84 -1.14 18.96
CA GLU A 13 -12.77 -1.99 19.68
C GLU A 13 -12.13 -3.31 20.14
N ASN A 14 -11.36 -3.96 19.25
CA ASN A 14 -10.80 -5.29 19.52
C ASN A 14 -9.27 -5.29 19.67
N LYS A 15 -8.59 -4.14 19.45
CA LYS A 15 -7.13 -4.00 19.45
C LYS A 15 -6.40 -4.87 18.40
N GLU A 16 -7.11 -5.30 17.38
CA GLU A 16 -6.49 -5.92 16.21
C GLU A 16 -5.97 -4.86 15.24
N ALA A 17 -4.90 -5.17 14.52
CA ALA A 17 -4.23 -4.21 13.64
C ALA A 17 -3.88 -4.80 12.28
N LEU A 18 -3.84 -3.92 11.29
CA LEU A 18 -3.29 -4.15 9.96
C LEU A 18 -2.05 -3.28 9.77
N LEU A 19 -1.04 -3.79 9.11
CA LEU A 19 0.16 -3.05 8.75
C LEU A 19 0.18 -2.87 7.23
N VAL A 20 0.36 -1.63 6.76
CA VAL A 20 0.45 -1.33 5.33
C VAL A 20 1.87 -0.90 4.99
N ASP A 21 2.44 -1.52 3.96
CA ASP A 21 3.76 -1.25 3.41
C ASP A 21 4.87 -1.16 4.47
N PRO A 22 5.36 -2.30 4.98
CA PRO A 22 6.44 -2.35 5.98
C PRO A 22 7.79 -1.97 5.36
N ALA A 23 8.00 -0.67 5.21
CA ALA A 23 9.06 -0.04 4.45
C ALA A 23 10.47 -0.45 4.87
N ASP A 24 10.83 -0.22 6.13
CA ASP A 24 12.15 -0.54 6.68
C ASP A 24 12.08 -0.60 8.21
N ASN A 25 13.17 -1.07 8.85
CA ASN A 25 13.34 -1.10 10.30
C ASN A 25 12.25 -1.89 11.05
N ALA A 26 12.20 -3.19 10.81
CA ALA A 26 11.27 -4.13 11.44
C ALA A 26 11.20 -4.00 12.97
N LEU A 27 12.33 -3.69 13.63
CA LEU A 27 12.39 -3.51 15.09
C LEU A 27 11.56 -2.28 15.52
N ARG A 28 11.70 -1.15 14.81
CA ARG A 28 10.94 0.07 15.11
C ARG A 28 9.43 -0.17 14.92
N ILE A 29 9.06 -0.84 13.82
CA ILE A 29 7.65 -1.18 13.56
C ILE A 29 7.13 -2.10 14.68
N SER A 30 7.90 -3.11 15.08
CA SER A 30 7.53 -4.01 16.18
C SER A 30 7.33 -3.27 17.49
N ASN A 31 8.22 -2.33 17.83
CA ASN A 31 8.07 -1.51 19.05
C ASN A 31 6.76 -0.70 19.02
N VAL A 32 6.42 -0.10 17.87
CA VAL A 32 5.16 0.64 17.72
C VAL A 32 3.95 -0.28 17.91
N ILE A 33 3.96 -1.49 17.37
CA ILE A 33 2.88 -2.48 17.56
C ILE A 33 2.73 -2.83 19.07
N GLU A 34 3.84 -3.10 19.75
CA GLU A 34 3.87 -3.47 21.15
C GLU A 34 3.46 -2.31 22.08
N GLU A 35 3.96 -1.10 21.84
CA GLU A 35 3.60 0.12 22.59
C GLU A 35 2.11 0.45 22.50
N ASN A 36 1.46 0.19 21.36
CA ASN A 36 0.02 0.34 21.21
C ASN A 36 -0.80 -0.82 21.78
N GLY A 37 -0.16 -1.90 22.22
CA GLY A 37 -0.82 -3.07 22.78
C GLY A 37 -1.80 -3.72 21.81
N CYS A 38 -1.49 -3.68 20.52
CA CYS A 38 -2.35 -4.25 19.49
C CYS A 38 -1.81 -5.61 18.98
N THR A 39 -2.69 -6.40 18.41
CA THR A 39 -2.38 -7.68 17.80
C THR A 39 -2.39 -7.54 16.28
N LEU A 40 -1.23 -7.68 15.64
CA LEU A 40 -1.13 -7.67 14.19
C LEU A 40 -1.87 -8.89 13.62
N LYS A 41 -2.74 -8.68 12.62
CA LYS A 41 -3.55 -9.73 11.98
C LYS A 41 -3.17 -9.98 10.52
N ALA A 42 -2.72 -8.95 9.82
CA ALA A 42 -2.29 -9.06 8.43
C ALA A 42 -1.36 -7.91 8.05
N ILE A 43 -0.61 -8.13 6.97
CA ILE A 43 0.18 -7.11 6.27
C ILE A 43 -0.43 -6.93 4.88
N LEU A 44 -0.69 -5.69 4.50
CA LEU A 44 -1.21 -5.31 3.19
C LEU A 44 -0.10 -4.60 2.40
N LEU A 45 0.16 -5.04 1.19
CA LEU A 45 1.13 -4.40 0.29
C LEU A 45 0.37 -3.67 -0.81
N THR A 46 0.59 -2.37 -0.92
CA THR A 46 0.04 -1.59 -2.04
C THR A 46 0.76 -1.93 -3.33
N HIS A 47 2.08 -2.15 -3.26
CA HIS A 47 2.91 -2.63 -4.35
C HIS A 47 4.24 -3.21 -3.82
N GLY A 48 5.08 -3.71 -4.72
CA GLY A 48 6.26 -4.48 -4.35
C GLY A 48 7.60 -3.76 -4.44
N HIS A 49 7.69 -2.43 -4.61
CA HIS A 49 8.97 -1.74 -4.62
C HIS A 49 9.68 -1.87 -3.26
N PHE A 50 11.02 -1.90 -3.31
CA PHE A 50 11.86 -2.24 -2.17
C PHE A 50 11.60 -1.38 -0.94
N ASP A 51 11.39 -0.10 -1.14
CA ASP A 51 11.17 0.87 -0.06
C ASP A 51 9.81 0.72 0.64
N HIS A 52 8.91 -0.11 0.11
CA HIS A 52 7.65 -0.50 0.74
C HIS A 52 7.70 -1.87 1.44
N ILE A 53 8.76 -2.67 1.22
CA ILE A 53 8.77 -4.08 1.65
C ILE A 53 9.99 -4.53 2.43
N MET A 54 11.01 -3.69 2.65
CA MET A 54 12.29 -4.13 3.24
C MET A 54 12.18 -4.74 4.63
N ALA A 55 11.17 -4.38 5.42
CA ALA A 55 10.91 -4.99 6.73
C ALA A 55 9.98 -6.21 6.67
N LEU A 56 9.39 -6.53 5.50
CA LEU A 56 8.32 -7.51 5.36
C LEU A 56 8.71 -8.90 5.87
N ASN A 57 9.84 -9.44 5.38
CA ASN A 57 10.23 -10.81 5.70
C ASN A 57 10.50 -11.01 7.20
N ASP A 58 11.10 -10.02 7.86
CA ASP A 58 11.37 -10.06 9.30
C ASP A 58 10.08 -9.99 10.13
N LEU A 59 9.16 -9.10 9.73
CA LEU A 59 7.87 -8.96 10.41
C LEU A 59 6.97 -10.18 10.18
N LYS A 60 6.94 -10.71 8.96
CA LYS A 60 6.22 -11.94 8.65
C LYS A 60 6.72 -13.11 9.51
N LYS A 61 8.04 -13.26 9.65
CA LYS A 61 8.64 -14.28 10.51
C LYS A 61 8.33 -14.05 11.99
N ARG A 62 8.32 -12.79 12.46
CA ARG A 62 8.07 -12.44 13.86
C ARG A 62 6.63 -12.68 14.28
N TYR A 63 5.67 -12.22 13.46
CA TYR A 63 4.25 -12.21 13.82
C TYR A 63 3.47 -13.39 13.25
N ASN A 64 4.03 -14.11 12.27
CA ASN A 64 3.38 -15.24 11.59
C ASN A 64 1.96 -14.90 11.09
N VAL A 65 1.83 -13.76 10.43
CA VAL A 65 0.57 -13.26 9.87
C VAL A 65 0.59 -13.30 8.35
N PRO A 66 -0.58 -13.43 7.69
CA PRO A 66 -0.65 -13.44 6.24
C PRO A 66 -0.31 -12.08 5.64
N VAL A 67 0.34 -12.12 4.48
CA VAL A 67 0.67 -10.98 3.64
C VAL A 67 -0.24 -10.99 2.42
N TYR A 68 -0.91 -9.88 2.16
CA TYR A 68 -1.80 -9.66 1.02
C TYR A 68 -1.14 -8.75 0.00
N ALA A 69 -1.27 -9.09 -1.27
CA ALA A 69 -0.90 -8.26 -2.41
C ALA A 69 -1.83 -8.54 -3.59
N HIS A 70 -1.95 -7.62 -4.54
CA HIS A 70 -2.69 -7.90 -5.77
C HIS A 70 -1.99 -8.98 -6.60
N GLU A 71 -2.77 -9.85 -7.29
CA GLU A 71 -2.21 -11.00 -8.03
C GLU A 71 -1.18 -10.61 -9.09
N GLU A 72 -1.38 -9.47 -9.76
CA GLU A 72 -0.45 -8.96 -10.77
C GLU A 72 0.88 -8.42 -10.18
N GLU A 73 1.00 -8.29 -8.85
CA GLU A 73 2.22 -7.82 -8.19
C GLU A 73 3.22 -8.95 -7.87
N GLU A 74 2.84 -10.20 -8.11
CA GLU A 74 3.66 -11.35 -7.76
C GLU A 74 5.08 -11.31 -8.34
N ASP A 75 5.22 -10.95 -9.63
CA ASP A 75 6.53 -10.87 -10.28
C ASP A 75 7.38 -9.72 -9.72
N VAL A 76 6.76 -8.58 -9.39
CA VAL A 76 7.47 -7.44 -8.81
C VAL A 76 8.06 -7.82 -7.46
N LEU A 77 7.29 -8.49 -6.63
CA LEU A 77 7.77 -8.98 -5.32
C LEU A 77 8.94 -9.96 -5.45
N LYS A 78 8.90 -10.85 -6.44
CA LYS A 78 9.87 -11.95 -6.61
C LYS A 78 11.15 -11.57 -7.34
N GLN A 79 11.20 -10.42 -8.01
CA GLN A 79 12.34 -10.05 -8.87
C GLN A 79 12.97 -8.73 -8.42
N SER A 80 14.22 -8.78 -7.96
CA SER A 80 14.96 -7.59 -7.49
C SER A 80 15.18 -6.52 -8.56
N SER A 81 15.10 -6.89 -9.85
CA SER A 81 15.13 -5.95 -10.97
C SER A 81 13.82 -5.18 -11.14
N LEU A 82 12.68 -5.81 -10.80
CA LEU A 82 11.36 -5.19 -10.88
C LEU A 82 11.02 -4.39 -9.62
N ASN A 83 11.38 -4.91 -8.44
CA ASN A 83 11.17 -4.21 -7.17
C ASN A 83 12.24 -3.16 -6.85
N LEU A 84 13.20 -2.98 -7.75
CA LEU A 84 14.27 -1.98 -7.70
C LEU A 84 15.32 -2.20 -6.59
N SER A 85 15.24 -3.23 -5.78
CA SER A 85 16.25 -3.52 -4.75
C SER A 85 17.63 -3.80 -5.34
N GLY A 86 17.67 -4.39 -6.54
CA GLY A 86 18.92 -4.60 -7.29
C GLY A 86 19.64 -3.29 -7.65
N SER A 87 18.90 -2.20 -7.90
CA SER A 87 19.47 -0.90 -8.28
C SER A 87 20.20 -0.19 -7.12
N ILE A 88 19.86 -0.53 -5.88
CA ILE A 88 20.52 -0.03 -4.67
C ILE A 88 21.59 -0.99 -4.13
N GLY A 89 21.93 -2.04 -4.88
CA GLY A 89 22.94 -3.03 -4.49
C GLY A 89 22.47 -4.01 -3.42
N GLN A 90 21.18 -4.07 -3.12
CA GLN A 90 20.59 -5.04 -2.19
C GLN A 90 19.64 -5.95 -2.96
N ILE A 91 19.91 -7.26 -2.96
CA ILE A 91 18.99 -8.24 -3.56
C ILE A 91 17.97 -8.62 -2.49
N TYR A 92 16.77 -8.08 -2.61
CA TYR A 92 15.65 -8.40 -1.74
C TYR A 92 14.48 -8.92 -2.56
N THR A 93 13.86 -9.98 -2.10
CA THR A 93 12.66 -10.57 -2.70
C THR A 93 11.67 -10.93 -1.60
N ALA A 94 10.40 -10.87 -1.93
CA ALA A 94 9.32 -11.18 -1.02
C ALA A 94 8.23 -12.01 -1.71
N GLN A 95 7.30 -12.52 -0.92
CA GLN A 95 6.15 -13.26 -1.43
C GLN A 95 4.94 -12.99 -0.54
N ALA A 96 3.80 -12.69 -1.16
CA ALA A 96 2.51 -12.65 -0.48
C ALA A 96 1.99 -14.08 -0.23
N ASP A 97 1.16 -14.23 0.80
CA ASP A 97 0.47 -15.49 1.12
C ASP A 97 -0.90 -15.55 0.47
N VAL A 98 -1.51 -14.38 0.28
CA VAL A 98 -2.84 -14.22 -0.32
C VAL A 98 -2.76 -13.21 -1.44
N TYR A 99 -3.11 -13.65 -2.64
CA TYR A 99 -3.23 -12.78 -3.80
C TYR A 99 -4.68 -12.40 -4.01
N VAL A 100 -4.94 -11.08 -3.98
CA VAL A 100 -6.27 -10.49 -4.10
C VAL A 100 -6.53 -9.91 -5.48
N LYS A 101 -7.80 -9.64 -5.79
CA LYS A 101 -8.27 -9.11 -7.07
C LYS A 101 -8.99 -7.78 -6.89
N ASP A 102 -9.18 -7.09 -8.02
CA ASP A 102 -9.98 -5.86 -8.06
C ASP A 102 -11.40 -6.07 -7.53
N GLY A 103 -11.88 -5.12 -6.73
CA GLY A 103 -13.21 -5.15 -6.13
C GLY A 103 -13.39 -6.21 -5.04
N GLU A 104 -12.35 -6.94 -4.63
CA GLU A 104 -12.46 -7.94 -3.59
C GLU A 104 -12.72 -7.28 -2.22
N HIS A 105 -13.72 -7.82 -1.50
CA HIS A 105 -14.07 -7.39 -0.15
C HIS A 105 -13.45 -8.32 0.88
N LEU A 106 -12.63 -7.75 1.76
CA LEU A 106 -11.94 -8.47 2.82
C LEU A 106 -12.49 -8.03 4.20
N LYS A 107 -12.59 -8.98 5.12
CA LYS A 107 -12.83 -8.68 6.55
C LYS A 107 -11.55 -8.99 7.32
N LEU A 108 -10.80 -7.97 7.69
CA LEU A 108 -9.51 -8.10 8.35
C LEU A 108 -9.45 -7.22 9.61
N ALA A 109 -9.01 -7.77 10.71
CA ALA A 109 -8.94 -7.07 12.01
C ALA A 109 -10.28 -6.44 12.45
N GLY A 110 -11.42 -7.02 12.04
CA GLY A 110 -12.74 -6.48 12.27
C GLY A 110 -13.12 -5.26 11.42
N LEU A 111 -12.32 -4.94 10.38
CA LEU A 111 -12.56 -3.85 9.44
C LEU A 111 -13.00 -4.41 8.09
N ASP A 112 -13.86 -3.67 7.38
CA ASP A 112 -14.18 -3.93 5.97
C ASP A 112 -13.18 -3.21 5.08
N VAL A 113 -12.55 -3.96 4.16
CA VAL A 113 -11.52 -3.46 3.25
C VAL A 113 -11.89 -3.82 1.83
N ILE A 114 -11.91 -2.85 0.93
CA ILE A 114 -12.13 -3.06 -0.50
C ILE A 114 -10.80 -2.88 -1.23
N VAL A 115 -10.43 -3.87 -2.03
CA VAL A 115 -9.25 -3.80 -2.88
C VAL A 115 -9.60 -3.05 -4.16
N LEU A 116 -8.85 -2.00 -4.47
CA LEU A 116 -8.99 -1.24 -5.72
C LEU A 116 -7.71 -1.45 -6.54
N TYR A 117 -7.82 -2.12 -7.67
CA TYR A 117 -6.69 -2.33 -8.56
C TYR A 117 -6.34 -1.04 -9.30
N THR A 118 -5.14 -0.53 -9.08
CA THR A 118 -4.68 0.77 -9.58
C THR A 118 -3.33 0.66 -10.28
N PRO A 119 -3.26 -0.06 -11.41
CA PRO A 119 -2.01 -0.24 -12.14
C PRO A 119 -1.49 1.06 -12.72
N GLY A 120 -0.17 1.14 -12.87
CA GLY A 120 0.50 2.23 -13.58
C GLY A 120 1.76 2.75 -12.91
N HIS A 121 1.87 2.75 -11.59
CA HIS A 121 3.15 2.87 -10.89
C HIS A 121 3.92 1.53 -10.98
N THR A 122 3.26 0.44 -10.60
CA THR A 122 3.62 -0.93 -10.95
C THR A 122 2.45 -1.59 -11.68
N LYS A 123 2.70 -2.76 -12.28
CA LYS A 123 1.65 -3.52 -12.98
C LYS A 123 0.56 -4.06 -12.05
N GLY A 124 0.89 -4.35 -10.81
CA GLY A 124 -0.01 -4.90 -9.81
C GLY A 124 -0.31 -3.95 -8.65
N GLY A 125 -0.04 -2.65 -8.82
CA GLY A 125 -0.36 -1.64 -7.83
C GLY A 125 -1.83 -1.67 -7.42
N ALA A 126 -2.11 -1.59 -6.12
CA ALA A 126 -3.46 -1.60 -5.57
C ALA A 126 -3.58 -0.63 -4.39
N CYS A 127 -4.77 -0.08 -4.21
CA CYS A 127 -5.14 0.70 -3.04
C CYS A 127 -6.07 -0.14 -2.15
N TYR A 128 -6.05 0.17 -0.85
CA TYR A 128 -6.95 -0.46 0.11
C TYR A 128 -7.90 0.60 0.68
N TYR A 129 -9.19 0.46 0.36
CA TYR A 129 -10.23 1.38 0.79
C TYR A 129 -11.01 0.83 1.98
N PHE A 130 -11.15 1.64 3.01
CA PHE A 130 -11.89 1.38 4.25
C PHE A 130 -13.14 2.26 4.24
N PRO A 131 -14.29 1.74 3.76
CA PRO A 131 -15.45 2.58 3.46
C PRO A 131 -16.10 3.19 4.72
N GLU A 132 -16.15 2.47 5.82
CA GLU A 132 -16.76 2.95 7.07
C GLU A 132 -15.91 4.06 7.73
N GLU A 133 -14.58 3.93 7.64
CA GLU A 133 -13.62 4.91 8.16
C GLU A 133 -13.37 6.07 7.18
N LYS A 134 -13.80 5.95 5.93
CA LYS A 134 -13.52 6.88 4.83
C LYS A 134 -12.02 7.12 4.65
N VAL A 135 -11.27 6.03 4.62
CA VAL A 135 -9.81 6.02 4.52
C VAL A 135 -9.37 5.21 3.32
N LEU A 136 -8.41 5.75 2.55
CA LEU A 136 -7.78 5.10 1.43
C LEU A 136 -6.27 5.03 1.65
N MET A 137 -5.70 3.83 1.67
CA MET A 137 -4.25 3.60 1.58
C MET A 137 -3.89 3.54 0.11
N SER A 138 -3.30 4.61 -0.43
CA SER A 138 -3.10 4.74 -1.87
C SER A 138 -1.74 4.25 -2.37
N GLY A 139 -0.81 3.95 -1.46
CA GLY A 139 0.57 3.63 -1.87
C GLY A 139 1.09 4.70 -2.82
N ASP A 140 1.68 4.28 -3.92
CA ASP A 140 2.25 5.16 -4.94
C ASP A 140 1.30 5.40 -6.13
N THR A 141 -0.01 5.37 -5.87
CA THR A 141 -1.00 5.70 -6.90
C THR A 141 -1.34 7.19 -6.91
N LEU A 142 -1.73 7.76 -5.77
CA LEU A 142 -2.16 9.15 -5.63
C LEU A 142 -1.49 9.80 -4.43
N PHE A 143 -0.84 10.95 -4.66
CA PHE A 143 -0.18 11.77 -3.64
C PHE A 143 -0.84 13.14 -3.53
N HIS A 144 -0.45 13.90 -2.52
CA HIS A 144 -0.85 15.30 -2.39
C HIS A 144 -0.31 16.13 -3.57
N CYS A 145 -1.23 16.63 -4.42
CA CYS A 145 -0.94 17.36 -5.65
C CYS A 145 0.02 16.61 -6.62
N SER A 146 0.06 15.27 -6.58
CA SER A 146 0.94 14.47 -7.41
C SER A 146 0.39 13.06 -7.62
N ILE A 147 1.11 12.27 -8.42
CA ILE A 147 0.88 10.84 -8.63
C ILE A 147 2.21 10.10 -8.62
N GLY A 148 2.18 8.78 -8.46
CA GLY A 148 3.36 7.94 -8.54
C GLY A 148 4.07 8.07 -9.89
N ARG A 149 5.39 7.92 -9.87
CA ARG A 149 6.17 7.91 -11.12
C ARG A 149 5.91 6.63 -11.90
N THR A 150 6.10 6.71 -13.21
CA THR A 150 5.73 5.63 -14.15
C THR A 150 6.84 5.25 -15.12
N ASP A 151 8.05 5.72 -14.84
CA ASP A 151 9.26 5.49 -15.66
C ASP A 151 10.10 4.29 -15.18
N PHE A 152 9.63 3.59 -14.16
CA PHE A 152 10.22 2.33 -13.69
C PHE A 152 9.70 1.11 -14.47
N PRO A 153 10.38 -0.05 -14.38
CA PRO A 153 9.87 -1.29 -14.95
C PRO A 153 8.42 -1.54 -14.55
N THR A 154 7.59 -1.97 -15.50
CA THR A 154 6.14 -2.18 -15.37
C THR A 154 5.28 -0.91 -15.25
N GLY A 155 5.89 0.29 -15.19
CA GLY A 155 5.17 1.56 -15.09
C GLY A 155 4.46 1.96 -16.39
N SER A 156 3.34 2.69 -16.26
CA SER A 156 2.55 3.23 -17.38
C SER A 156 1.73 4.45 -16.94
N MET A 157 2.11 5.64 -17.45
CA MET A 157 1.40 6.89 -17.15
C MET A 157 -0.08 6.83 -17.54
N SER A 158 -0.39 6.28 -18.71
CA SER A 158 -1.77 6.20 -19.18
C SER A 158 -2.64 5.28 -18.32
N GLN A 159 -2.06 4.19 -17.80
CA GLN A 159 -2.77 3.32 -16.86
C GLN A 159 -2.96 4.01 -15.51
N LEU A 160 -1.92 4.66 -14.97
CA LEU A 160 -2.01 5.33 -13.67
C LEU A 160 -3.07 6.43 -13.67
N VAL A 161 -3.08 7.28 -14.71
CA VAL A 161 -4.10 8.33 -14.85
C VAL A 161 -5.52 7.73 -14.95
N ARG A 162 -5.66 6.63 -15.69
CA ARG A 162 -6.95 5.91 -15.78
C ARG A 162 -7.35 5.34 -14.43
N SER A 163 -6.43 4.67 -13.73
CA SER A 163 -6.66 4.08 -12.41
C SER A 163 -7.18 5.12 -11.42
N VAL A 164 -6.54 6.30 -11.35
CA VAL A 164 -7.00 7.36 -10.45
C VAL A 164 -8.39 7.84 -10.84
N LYS A 165 -8.67 8.11 -12.14
CA LYS A 165 -9.97 8.60 -12.57
C LYS A 165 -11.11 7.59 -12.36
N GLU A 166 -10.86 6.32 -12.70
CA GLU A 166 -11.92 5.30 -12.73
C GLU A 166 -12.11 4.61 -11.37
N GLN A 167 -11.05 4.47 -10.55
CA GLN A 167 -11.11 3.78 -9.27
C GLN A 167 -11.17 4.74 -8.07
N LEU A 168 -10.38 5.83 -8.10
CA LEU A 168 -10.26 6.69 -6.92
C LEU A 168 -11.18 7.91 -6.98
N PHE A 169 -11.30 8.58 -8.12
CA PHE A 169 -12.13 9.78 -8.22
C PHE A 169 -13.65 9.50 -8.25
N VAL A 170 -14.05 8.24 -8.26
CA VAL A 170 -15.45 7.83 -8.04
C VAL A 170 -15.80 7.72 -6.56
N LEU A 171 -14.80 7.70 -5.67
CA LEU A 171 -15.01 7.67 -4.22
C LEU A 171 -15.56 9.02 -3.72
N PRO A 172 -16.21 9.03 -2.53
CA PRO A 172 -16.68 10.26 -1.89
C PRO A 172 -15.54 11.26 -1.64
N ASP A 173 -15.84 12.54 -1.76
CA ASP A 173 -14.84 13.62 -1.66
C ASP A 173 -14.20 13.73 -0.26
N ASP A 174 -14.90 13.27 0.78
CA ASP A 174 -14.43 13.28 2.17
C ASP A 174 -13.53 12.10 2.56
N VAL A 175 -13.25 11.18 1.62
CA VAL A 175 -12.29 10.09 1.82
C VAL A 175 -10.89 10.66 1.98
N GLN A 176 -10.24 10.34 3.13
CA GLN A 176 -8.86 10.72 3.40
C GLN A 176 -7.90 9.75 2.72
N VAL A 177 -6.90 10.29 2.03
CA VAL A 177 -5.89 9.54 1.28
C VAL A 177 -4.57 9.51 2.04
N TYR A 178 -4.10 8.33 2.35
CA TYR A 178 -2.84 8.06 3.03
C TYR A 178 -1.85 7.46 2.02
N PRO A 179 -0.96 8.29 1.45
CA PRO A 179 -0.06 7.88 0.37
C PRO A 179 1.21 7.18 0.87
N GLY A 180 1.90 6.49 -0.03
CA GLY A 180 3.21 5.89 0.25
C GLY A 180 4.30 6.93 0.56
N HIS A 181 4.18 8.11 -0.01
CA HIS A 181 5.09 9.24 0.20
C HIS A 181 4.32 10.53 0.45
N ASP A 182 5.01 11.54 0.96
CA ASP A 182 4.48 12.87 1.24
C ASP A 182 3.37 12.90 2.31
N SER A 183 2.54 13.92 2.28
CA SER A 183 1.50 14.18 3.28
C SER A 183 0.14 13.60 2.89
N VAL A 184 -0.70 13.40 3.88
CA VAL A 184 -2.11 13.02 3.72
C VAL A 184 -2.87 14.07 2.92
N THR A 185 -3.81 13.63 2.11
CA THR A 185 -4.72 14.46 1.33
C THR A 185 -6.15 13.91 1.35
N SER A 186 -7.04 14.36 0.47
CA SER A 186 -8.38 13.81 0.32
C SER A 186 -8.76 13.68 -1.16
N ILE A 187 -9.71 12.79 -1.44
CA ILE A 187 -10.22 12.61 -2.81
C ILE A 187 -10.77 13.92 -3.37
N GLY A 188 -11.53 14.68 -2.60
CA GLY A 188 -12.09 15.95 -3.05
C GLY A 188 -11.04 17.01 -3.33
N TYR A 189 -9.97 17.06 -2.52
CA TYR A 189 -8.87 17.97 -2.76
C TYR A 189 -8.14 17.62 -4.07
N GLU A 190 -7.81 16.35 -4.28
CA GLU A 190 -7.08 15.92 -5.48
C GLU A 190 -7.90 16.05 -6.76
N LYS A 191 -9.22 15.83 -6.72
CA LYS A 191 -10.13 16.12 -7.86
C LYS A 191 -10.05 17.58 -8.30
N GLN A 192 -9.86 18.50 -7.37
CA GLN A 192 -9.89 19.94 -7.64
C GLN A 192 -8.52 20.52 -7.98
N TYR A 193 -7.45 20.04 -7.34
CA TYR A 193 -6.15 20.73 -7.35
C TYR A 193 -4.99 19.91 -7.89
N ASN A 194 -5.17 18.61 -8.12
CA ASN A 194 -4.08 17.79 -8.64
C ASN A 194 -3.76 18.14 -10.09
N PRO A 195 -2.52 18.57 -10.42
CA PRO A 195 -2.16 19.08 -11.75
C PRO A 195 -2.10 18.00 -12.84
N PHE A 196 -2.28 16.73 -12.51
CA PHE A 196 -2.26 15.60 -13.45
C PHE A 196 -3.65 15.27 -14.03
N PHE A 197 -4.72 15.93 -13.57
CA PHE A 197 -6.10 15.59 -13.95
C PHE A 197 -6.93 16.76 -14.47
#